data_993187a395418cf7222f7a1590ff69e4
#
_entry.id   993187a395418cf7222f7a1590ff69e4
#
_cell.length_a   1.000
_cell.length_b   1.000
_cell.length_c   1.000
_cell.angle_alpha   90.00
_cell.angle_beta   90.00
_cell.angle_gamma   90.00
#
_symmetry.space_group_name_H-M   'P 1'
#
loop_
_entity.id
_entity.type
_entity.pdbx_description
1 polymer ?
#
loop_
_entity_poly.entity_id
_entity_poly.type
_entity_poly.pdbx_seq_one_letter_code
_entity_poly.pdbx_strand_id
1 'polypeptide(L)'
;MLSVVLWYDVIIRKRKERHGMRLGCTKKLLEYLGVKPEKSMEPVETIFEWTANLIVVNRRKTLVVVHTASRSIFVIHGLTAKVREKLPELILEGIRTLLQSEYVRPEIIERYLDECGQDVVFQANSSRSAVANCNKACERVQMFSELFEPGDLFQKSYLPWINDDIGKNGYVPKLLIDCLKERYGEDIQSCRALELEVELKLRTPCKRRIIVPEDLNFYQLHRVLQKAFEWHDCHLHQFVLPGKPVRILHPGSWEDEEAFEDSTQITLGEVFHACKLVGYEYDFGDGWEHIIRLKRVLEDCAEPYPHCIQAVGDAPMEDSGGPEGFAEIRMILQDPAHPAIRSALQPDHADGCANRWRGTPLLSF
;
A
#
# COMPACT_ATOMS: atom_id res chain seq x y z
N MET A 1 -22.23 47.99 -9.00
CA MET A 1 -21.74 47.54 -10.31
C MET A 1 -20.37 46.89 -10.28
N LEU A 2 -19.44 47.31 -9.43
CA LEU A 2 -18.08 46.66 -9.31
C LEU A 2 -18.06 45.24 -8.73
N SER A 3 -19.05 44.87 -7.90
CA SER A 3 -19.07 43.52 -7.27
C SER A 3 -19.49 42.39 -8.23
N VAL A 4 -20.30 42.69 -9.23
CA VAL A 4 -20.79 41.70 -10.22
C VAL A 4 -19.71 41.38 -11.25
N VAL A 5 -18.88 42.36 -11.61
CA VAL A 5 -17.75 42.17 -12.55
C VAL A 5 -16.65 41.33 -11.90
N LEU A 6 -16.34 41.56 -10.63
CA LEU A 6 -15.37 40.73 -9.87
C LEU A 6 -15.86 39.29 -9.71
N TRP A 7 -17.17 39.08 -9.50
CA TRP A 7 -17.78 37.75 -9.44
C TRP A 7 -17.75 37.04 -10.80
N TYR A 8 -18.00 37.77 -11.87
CA TYR A 8 -17.95 37.23 -13.23
C TYR A 8 -16.52 36.90 -13.67
N ASP A 9 -15.54 37.72 -13.32
CA ASP A 9 -14.13 37.46 -13.57
C ASP A 9 -13.59 36.27 -12.75
N VAL A 10 -14.04 36.10 -11.51
CA VAL A 10 -13.70 34.94 -10.68
C VAL A 10 -14.30 33.63 -11.22
N ILE A 11 -15.57 33.72 -11.72
CA ILE A 11 -16.24 32.55 -12.33
C ILE A 11 -15.62 32.22 -13.69
N ILE A 12 -15.26 33.22 -14.49
CA ILE A 12 -14.60 32.99 -15.79
C ILE A 12 -13.16 32.53 -15.61
N ARG A 13 -12.40 33.02 -14.62
CA ARG A 13 -11.09 32.48 -14.25
C ARG A 13 -11.20 31.04 -13.77
N LYS A 14 -12.15 30.73 -12.86
CA LYS A 14 -12.42 29.34 -12.45
C LYS A 14 -12.85 28.43 -13.61
N ARG A 15 -13.54 28.94 -14.63
CA ARG A 15 -13.86 28.16 -15.84
C ARG A 15 -12.68 27.99 -16.78
N LYS A 16 -11.72 28.93 -16.81
CA LYS A 16 -10.49 28.80 -17.62
C LYS A 16 -9.45 27.87 -17.00
N GLU A 17 -9.54 27.59 -15.70
CA GLU A 17 -8.62 26.70 -14.98
C GLU A 17 -9.13 25.24 -14.89
N ARG A 18 -10.30 24.93 -15.46
CA ARG A 18 -10.80 23.55 -15.58
C ARG A 18 -10.10 22.88 -16.76
N HIS A 19 -9.14 22.02 -16.45
CA HIS A 19 -8.36 21.30 -17.46
C HIS A 19 -9.15 20.17 -18.13
N GLY A 20 -10.26 19.74 -17.55
CA GLY A 20 -11.05 18.60 -17.98
C GLY A 20 -10.29 17.27 -17.86
N MET A 21 -10.92 16.25 -17.34
CA MET A 21 -10.33 14.91 -17.28
C MET A 21 -10.39 14.22 -18.64
N ARG A 22 -9.28 13.67 -19.10
CA ARG A 22 -9.24 12.83 -20.32
C ARG A 22 -9.06 11.38 -19.98
N LEU A 23 -9.94 10.55 -20.54
CA LEU A 23 -9.88 9.10 -20.44
C LEU A 23 -9.59 8.50 -21.81
N GLY A 24 -8.35 8.08 -22.01
CA GLY A 24 -7.93 7.30 -23.17
C GLY A 24 -8.53 5.89 -23.11
N CYS A 25 -9.38 5.52 -24.05
CA CYS A 25 -10.11 4.27 -24.04
C CYS A 25 -9.60 3.31 -25.13
N THR A 26 -9.60 2.01 -24.81
CA THR A 26 -9.41 0.98 -25.84
C THR A 26 -10.62 0.94 -26.78
N LYS A 27 -10.40 0.46 -28.02
CA LYS A 27 -11.49 0.30 -29.00
C LYS A 27 -12.64 -0.54 -28.44
N LYS A 28 -12.34 -1.65 -27.75
CA LYS A 28 -13.31 -2.52 -27.07
C LYS A 28 -14.16 -1.76 -26.04
N LEU A 29 -13.54 -0.87 -25.27
CA LEU A 29 -14.25 -0.06 -24.28
C LEU A 29 -15.18 0.95 -24.96
N LEU A 30 -14.70 1.68 -25.97
CA LEU A 30 -15.53 2.64 -26.73
C LEU A 30 -16.73 1.97 -27.39
N GLU A 31 -16.55 0.80 -28.00
CA GLU A 31 -17.64 0.00 -28.57
C GLU A 31 -18.66 -0.42 -27.50
N TYR A 32 -18.19 -0.86 -26.34
CA TYR A 32 -19.05 -1.23 -25.21
C TYR A 32 -19.86 -0.05 -24.66
N LEU A 33 -19.24 1.11 -24.59
CA LEU A 33 -19.90 2.33 -24.12
C LEU A 33 -20.87 2.92 -25.16
N GLY A 34 -20.69 2.61 -26.45
CA GLY A 34 -21.43 3.21 -27.54
C GLY A 34 -21.06 4.69 -27.76
N VAL A 35 -19.86 5.08 -27.32
CA VAL A 35 -19.39 6.46 -27.39
C VAL A 35 -18.48 6.65 -28.60
N LYS A 36 -18.71 7.71 -29.37
CA LYS A 36 -17.74 8.15 -30.39
C LYS A 36 -16.62 8.90 -29.70
N PRO A 37 -15.36 8.55 -29.95
CA PRO A 37 -14.24 9.23 -29.33
C PRO A 37 -14.18 10.70 -29.77
N GLU A 38 -14.03 11.58 -28.82
CA GLU A 38 -13.79 12.99 -29.13
C GLU A 38 -12.37 13.18 -29.64
N LYS A 39 -12.23 14.01 -30.67
CA LYS A 39 -10.93 14.48 -31.12
C LYS A 39 -10.58 15.74 -30.35
N SER A 40 -9.97 15.56 -29.18
CA SER A 40 -9.47 16.72 -28.45
C SER A 40 -8.20 17.25 -29.11
N MET A 41 -8.18 18.57 -29.35
CA MET A 41 -7.05 19.26 -29.99
C MET A 41 -6.16 20.03 -28.99
N GLU A 42 -6.58 20.19 -27.74
CA GLU A 42 -5.79 20.92 -26.75
C GLU A 42 -4.96 19.96 -25.87
N PRO A 43 -3.69 20.29 -25.59
CA PRO A 43 -2.90 19.53 -24.63
C PRO A 43 -3.53 19.64 -23.23
N VAL A 44 -3.59 18.52 -22.52
CA VAL A 44 -3.95 18.48 -21.10
C VAL A 44 -2.70 18.14 -20.30
N GLU A 45 -2.62 18.65 -19.09
CA GLU A 45 -1.56 18.27 -18.18
C GLU A 45 -1.64 16.78 -17.86
N THR A 46 -0.50 16.12 -17.83
CA THR A 46 -0.39 14.65 -17.68
C THR A 46 -1.01 14.13 -16.39
N ILE A 47 -1.13 14.98 -15.37
CA ILE A 47 -1.77 14.65 -14.10
C ILE A 47 -3.29 14.39 -14.23
N PHE A 48 -3.95 14.91 -15.27
CA PHE A 48 -5.37 14.68 -15.58
C PHE A 48 -5.59 13.68 -16.70
N GLU A 49 -4.54 13.02 -17.16
CA GLU A 49 -4.63 11.99 -18.19
C GLU A 49 -4.72 10.59 -17.57
N TRP A 50 -5.78 9.89 -17.92
CA TRP A 50 -6.04 8.52 -17.52
C TRP A 50 -6.28 7.63 -18.73
N THR A 51 -6.03 6.35 -18.58
CA THR A 51 -6.34 5.34 -19.61
C THR A 51 -7.23 4.26 -19.03
N ALA A 52 -8.08 3.68 -19.86
CA ALA A 52 -9.00 2.64 -19.40
C ALA A 52 -9.14 1.48 -20.39
N ASN A 53 -9.36 0.29 -19.86
CA ASN A 53 -9.68 -0.91 -20.60
C ASN A 53 -10.80 -1.69 -19.90
N LEU A 54 -11.54 -2.49 -20.69
CA LEU A 54 -12.60 -3.35 -20.21
C LEU A 54 -12.13 -4.81 -20.23
N ILE A 55 -12.12 -5.44 -19.07
CA ILE A 55 -11.83 -6.86 -18.90
C ILE A 55 -13.02 -7.61 -18.27
N VAL A 56 -12.91 -8.91 -18.15
CA VAL A 56 -13.84 -9.73 -17.38
C VAL A 56 -13.09 -10.34 -16.21
N VAL A 57 -13.57 -10.07 -14.99
CA VAL A 57 -13.08 -10.61 -13.74
C VAL A 57 -14.24 -11.30 -13.04
N ASN A 58 -14.06 -12.53 -12.57
CA ASN A 58 -15.09 -13.30 -11.87
C ASN A 58 -16.45 -13.28 -12.59
N ARG A 59 -16.43 -13.45 -13.92
CA ARG A 59 -17.60 -13.41 -14.83
C ARG A 59 -18.32 -12.06 -14.91
N ARG A 60 -17.74 -11.00 -14.36
CA ARG A 60 -18.30 -9.64 -14.40
C ARG A 60 -17.41 -8.71 -15.21
N LYS A 61 -18.03 -7.79 -15.94
CA LYS A 61 -17.30 -6.74 -16.65
C LYS A 61 -16.68 -5.78 -15.63
N THR A 62 -15.40 -5.52 -15.80
CA THR A 62 -14.60 -4.67 -14.90
C THR A 62 -13.86 -3.64 -15.73
N LEU A 63 -14.06 -2.37 -15.41
CA LEU A 63 -13.26 -1.29 -15.94
C LEU A 63 -11.97 -1.20 -15.12
N VAL A 64 -10.85 -1.22 -15.80
CA VAL A 64 -9.53 -0.94 -15.20
C VAL A 64 -9.12 0.45 -15.68
N VAL A 65 -8.88 1.35 -14.74
CA VAL A 65 -8.49 2.74 -15.02
C VAL A 65 -7.10 2.98 -14.47
N VAL A 66 -6.24 3.57 -15.28
CA VAL A 66 -4.81 3.74 -15.00
C VAL A 66 -4.40 5.19 -15.18
N HIS A 67 -3.78 5.79 -14.19
CA HIS A 67 -3.18 7.11 -14.32
C HIS A 67 -1.97 7.06 -15.25
N THR A 68 -1.95 7.90 -16.28
CA THR A 68 -0.99 7.79 -17.38
C THR A 68 0.45 8.00 -16.91
N ALA A 69 0.69 8.96 -16.02
CA ALA A 69 2.02 9.29 -15.54
C ALA A 69 2.54 8.31 -14.47
N SER A 70 1.78 8.07 -13.39
CA SER A 70 2.20 7.24 -12.27
C SER A 70 1.95 5.75 -12.46
N ARG A 71 0.99 5.36 -13.33
CA ARG A 71 0.44 4.01 -13.51
C ARG A 71 -0.42 3.51 -12.35
N SER A 72 -0.78 4.37 -11.42
CA SER A 72 -1.71 4.01 -10.35
C SER A 72 -3.03 3.56 -10.92
N ILE A 73 -3.62 2.53 -10.30
CA ILE A 73 -4.75 1.77 -10.82
C ILE A 73 -5.92 1.89 -9.86
N PHE A 74 -7.12 2.08 -10.41
CA PHE A 74 -8.34 1.71 -9.72
C PHE A 74 -9.26 0.93 -10.65
N VAL A 75 -10.24 0.25 -10.09
CA VAL A 75 -11.19 -0.57 -10.84
C VAL A 75 -12.62 -0.14 -10.56
N ILE A 76 -13.51 -0.39 -11.53
CA ILE A 76 -14.96 -0.39 -11.32
C ILE A 76 -15.47 -1.78 -11.70
N HIS A 77 -15.75 -2.61 -10.68
CA HIS A 77 -16.11 -4.01 -10.83
C HIS A 77 -17.63 -4.19 -10.96
N GLY A 78 -18.05 -5.07 -11.87
CA GLY A 78 -19.47 -5.39 -12.02
C GLY A 78 -20.26 -4.35 -12.84
N LEU A 79 -19.74 -3.91 -13.99
CA LEU A 79 -20.43 -2.96 -14.87
C LEU A 79 -21.73 -3.56 -15.43
N THR A 80 -22.85 -3.08 -14.90
CA THR A 80 -24.19 -3.29 -15.45
C THR A 80 -24.62 -2.09 -16.31
N ALA A 81 -25.76 -2.19 -16.97
CA ALA A 81 -26.32 -1.04 -17.71
C ALA A 81 -26.52 0.19 -16.80
N LYS A 82 -27.06 -0.02 -15.60
CA LYS A 82 -27.29 1.05 -14.59
C LYS A 82 -25.97 1.69 -14.12
N VAL A 83 -24.90 0.90 -13.91
CA VAL A 83 -23.58 1.38 -13.53
C VAL A 83 -22.97 2.19 -14.69
N ARG A 84 -23.14 1.72 -15.93
CA ARG A 84 -22.63 2.41 -17.12
C ARG A 84 -23.21 3.81 -17.31
N GLU A 85 -24.49 4.00 -17.01
CA GLU A 85 -25.15 5.32 -17.11
C GLU A 85 -24.52 6.39 -16.21
N LYS A 86 -23.92 5.96 -15.08
CA LYS A 86 -23.26 6.83 -14.10
C LYS A 86 -21.72 6.78 -14.20
N LEU A 87 -21.19 6.28 -15.33
CA LEU A 87 -19.75 6.01 -15.44
C LEU A 87 -18.86 7.25 -15.23
N PRO A 88 -19.16 8.46 -15.76
CA PRO A 88 -18.35 9.64 -15.49
C PRO A 88 -18.23 9.94 -13.99
N GLU A 89 -19.34 9.91 -13.27
CA GLU A 89 -19.38 10.16 -11.82
C GLU A 89 -18.58 9.07 -11.05
N LEU A 90 -18.74 7.81 -11.45
CA LEU A 90 -18.03 6.69 -10.84
C LEU A 90 -16.52 6.70 -11.12
N ILE A 91 -16.09 7.25 -12.25
CA ILE A 91 -14.66 7.42 -12.53
C ILE A 91 -14.06 8.45 -11.57
N LEU A 92 -14.73 9.58 -11.36
CA LEU A 92 -14.28 10.59 -10.39
C LEU A 92 -14.28 10.04 -8.95
N GLU A 93 -15.29 9.24 -8.59
CA GLU A 93 -15.33 8.57 -7.30
C GLU A 93 -14.24 7.50 -7.14
N GLY A 94 -13.91 6.79 -8.22
CA GLY A 94 -12.77 5.84 -8.24
C GLY A 94 -11.43 6.57 -8.03
N ILE A 95 -11.25 7.74 -8.62
CA ILE A 95 -10.08 8.59 -8.37
C ILE A 95 -10.05 9.03 -6.91
N ARG A 96 -11.18 9.51 -6.36
CA ARG A 96 -11.32 9.86 -4.95
C ARG A 96 -10.89 8.71 -4.06
N THR A 97 -11.41 7.52 -4.32
CA THR A 97 -11.12 6.31 -3.56
C THR A 97 -9.62 5.95 -3.60
N LEU A 98 -9.01 6.05 -4.78
CA LEU A 98 -7.57 5.83 -4.93
C LEU A 98 -6.74 6.86 -4.15
N LEU A 99 -7.07 8.15 -4.24
CA LEU A 99 -6.35 9.19 -3.52
C LEU A 99 -6.52 9.07 -1.99
N GLN A 100 -7.69 8.65 -1.54
CA GLN A 100 -7.94 8.34 -0.12
C GLN A 100 -7.08 7.16 0.36
N SER A 101 -6.94 6.10 -0.45
CA SER A 101 -6.07 4.96 -0.08
C SER A 101 -4.58 5.32 -0.01
N GLU A 102 -4.18 6.44 -0.63
CA GLU A 102 -2.84 7.00 -0.54
C GLU A 102 -2.74 8.13 0.50
N TYR A 103 -3.72 8.24 1.37
CA TYR A 103 -3.78 9.23 2.47
C TYR A 103 -3.68 10.69 2.00
N VAL A 104 -4.11 10.99 0.77
CA VAL A 104 -4.16 12.37 0.28
C VAL A 104 -5.20 13.16 1.08
N ARG A 105 -4.85 14.36 1.52
CA ARG A 105 -5.72 15.25 2.29
C ARG A 105 -7.04 15.55 1.55
N PRO A 106 -8.19 15.51 2.23
CA PRO A 106 -9.48 15.72 1.60
C PRO A 106 -9.57 17.00 0.76
N GLU A 107 -9.00 18.11 1.23
CA GLU A 107 -8.99 19.39 0.51
C GLU A 107 -8.19 19.33 -0.79
N ILE A 108 -7.15 18.52 -0.86
CA ILE A 108 -6.36 18.30 -2.08
C ILE A 108 -7.15 17.43 -3.06
N ILE A 109 -7.82 16.38 -2.55
CA ILE A 109 -8.70 15.52 -3.36
C ILE A 109 -9.81 16.36 -4.00
N GLU A 110 -10.51 17.17 -3.23
CA GLU A 110 -11.58 18.03 -3.75
C GLU A 110 -11.05 19.02 -4.79
N ARG A 111 -9.90 19.61 -4.52
CA ARG A 111 -9.26 20.53 -5.47
C ARG A 111 -8.90 19.83 -6.78
N TYR A 112 -8.32 18.63 -6.70
CA TYR A 112 -7.98 17.81 -7.88
C TYR A 112 -9.25 17.49 -8.69
N LEU A 113 -10.33 17.05 -8.03
CA LEU A 113 -11.58 16.69 -8.69
C LEU A 113 -12.30 17.92 -9.27
N ASP A 114 -12.24 19.07 -8.62
CA ASP A 114 -12.75 20.34 -9.15
C ASP A 114 -12.00 20.74 -10.44
N GLU A 115 -10.69 20.54 -10.49
CA GLU A 115 -9.86 20.80 -11.66
C GLU A 115 -10.10 19.78 -12.78
N CYS A 116 -10.39 18.50 -12.45
CA CYS A 116 -10.88 17.49 -13.40
C CYS A 116 -12.19 17.92 -14.07
N GLY A 117 -13.03 18.67 -13.36
CA GLY A 117 -14.38 19.02 -13.81
C GLY A 117 -15.36 17.84 -13.66
N GLN A 118 -16.61 18.09 -14.05
CA GLN A 118 -17.67 17.07 -13.98
C GLN A 118 -17.75 16.19 -15.24
N ASP A 119 -17.13 16.64 -16.32
CA ASP A 119 -17.20 15.98 -17.62
C ASP A 119 -15.93 15.16 -17.86
N VAL A 120 -16.11 13.85 -18.05
CA VAL A 120 -15.04 12.94 -18.47
C VAL A 120 -15.04 12.83 -19.99
N VAL A 121 -13.97 13.31 -20.63
CA VAL A 121 -13.83 13.25 -22.08
C VAL A 121 -13.27 11.88 -22.50
N PHE A 122 -14.11 11.07 -23.15
CA PHE A 122 -13.73 9.78 -23.69
C PHE A 122 -13.06 9.93 -25.05
N GLN A 123 -11.80 9.52 -25.15
CA GLN A 123 -11.03 9.59 -26.39
C GLN A 123 -10.37 8.24 -26.73
N ALA A 124 -9.97 8.06 -27.98
CA ALA A 124 -9.15 6.90 -28.33
C ALA A 124 -7.76 7.04 -27.74
N ASN A 125 -7.17 5.94 -27.26
CA ASN A 125 -5.78 5.93 -26.79
C ASN A 125 -4.85 6.39 -27.92
N SER A 126 -4.07 7.44 -27.65
CA SER A 126 -3.12 8.04 -28.60
C SER A 126 -1.72 7.46 -28.51
N SER A 127 -1.35 6.87 -27.38
CA SER A 127 0.00 6.40 -27.06
C SER A 127 0.09 4.88 -26.95
N ARG A 128 1.03 4.28 -27.68
CA ARG A 128 1.33 2.84 -27.55
C ARG A 128 1.80 2.48 -26.13
N SER A 129 2.52 3.40 -25.47
CA SER A 129 2.96 3.21 -24.08
C SER A 129 1.79 3.17 -23.12
N ALA A 130 0.80 4.08 -23.25
CA ALA A 130 -0.39 4.09 -22.43
C ALA A 130 -1.21 2.79 -22.58
N VAL A 131 -1.36 2.30 -23.83
CA VAL A 131 -2.01 1.02 -24.08
C VAL A 131 -1.26 -0.14 -23.43
N ALA A 132 0.08 -0.18 -23.56
CA ALA A 132 0.89 -1.24 -22.96
C ALA A 132 0.81 -1.23 -21.41
N ASN A 133 0.85 -0.04 -20.80
CA ASN A 133 0.70 0.09 -19.35
C ASN A 133 -0.70 -0.33 -18.88
N CYS A 134 -1.73 0.05 -19.62
CA CYS A 134 -3.10 -0.35 -19.32
C CYS A 134 -3.31 -1.88 -19.43
N ASN A 135 -2.67 -2.55 -20.40
CA ASN A 135 -2.72 -4.00 -20.50
C ASN A 135 -2.01 -4.69 -19.33
N LYS A 136 -0.83 -4.21 -18.92
CA LYS A 136 -0.14 -4.72 -17.71
C LYS A 136 -0.99 -4.54 -16.44
N ALA A 137 -1.66 -3.39 -16.32
CA ALA A 137 -2.60 -3.16 -15.22
C ALA A 137 -3.75 -4.17 -15.25
N CYS A 138 -4.28 -4.50 -16.43
CA CYS A 138 -5.31 -5.54 -16.57
C CYS A 138 -4.81 -6.93 -16.14
N GLU A 139 -3.60 -7.31 -16.52
CA GLU A 139 -2.96 -8.57 -16.09
C GLU A 139 -2.80 -8.60 -14.57
N ARG A 140 -2.34 -7.51 -13.98
CA ARG A 140 -2.20 -7.37 -12.52
C ARG A 140 -3.53 -7.48 -11.79
N VAL A 141 -4.57 -6.79 -12.26
CA VAL A 141 -5.93 -6.89 -11.69
C VAL A 141 -6.46 -8.33 -11.78
N GLN A 142 -6.16 -9.05 -12.85
CA GLN A 142 -6.56 -10.47 -13.00
C GLN A 142 -5.81 -11.37 -12.02
N MET A 143 -4.53 -11.10 -11.74
CA MET A 143 -3.72 -11.86 -10.78
C MET A 143 -4.32 -11.83 -9.37
N PHE A 144 -4.88 -10.69 -8.95
CA PHE A 144 -5.50 -10.53 -7.64
C PHE A 144 -7.02 -10.72 -7.63
N SER A 145 -7.59 -11.25 -8.71
CA SER A 145 -9.05 -11.36 -8.89
C SER A 145 -9.76 -12.28 -7.89
N GLU A 146 -9.05 -13.24 -7.31
CA GLU A 146 -9.60 -14.15 -6.30
C GLU A 146 -9.93 -13.41 -5.00
N LEU A 147 -9.25 -12.30 -4.77
CA LEU A 147 -9.41 -11.48 -3.58
C LEU A 147 -10.55 -10.44 -3.71
N PHE A 148 -11.23 -10.35 -4.85
CA PHE A 148 -12.28 -9.35 -5.07
C PHE A 148 -13.50 -9.61 -4.19
N GLU A 149 -13.89 -8.58 -3.44
CA GLU A 149 -15.04 -8.63 -2.55
C GLU A 149 -16.35 -8.51 -3.33
N PRO A 150 -17.30 -9.45 -3.12
CA PRO A 150 -18.61 -9.35 -3.73
C PRO A 150 -19.37 -8.10 -3.24
N GLY A 151 -19.76 -7.24 -4.18
CA GLY A 151 -20.55 -6.05 -3.86
C GLY A 151 -19.73 -4.76 -3.71
N ASP A 152 -18.43 -4.82 -3.50
CA ASP A 152 -17.57 -3.64 -3.56
C ASP A 152 -17.28 -3.27 -5.03
N LEU A 153 -17.76 -2.08 -5.42
CA LEU A 153 -17.60 -1.58 -6.78
C LEU A 153 -16.16 -1.17 -7.09
N PHE A 154 -15.45 -0.63 -6.10
CA PHE A 154 -14.11 -0.09 -6.26
C PHE A 154 -13.01 -1.02 -5.73
N GLN A 155 -13.40 -2.09 -5.06
CA GLN A 155 -12.45 -3.07 -4.51
C GLN A 155 -11.42 -2.41 -3.58
N LYS A 156 -11.91 -1.62 -2.62
CA LYS A 156 -11.08 -0.73 -1.78
C LYS A 156 -9.97 -1.44 -1.05
N SER A 157 -10.26 -2.59 -0.45
CA SER A 157 -9.29 -3.42 0.29
C SER A 157 -8.13 -3.91 -0.58
N TYR A 158 -8.29 -3.89 -1.92
CA TYR A 158 -7.28 -4.36 -2.87
C TYR A 158 -6.51 -3.27 -3.58
N LEU A 159 -6.92 -2.01 -3.44
CA LEU A 159 -6.18 -0.90 -4.05
C LEU A 159 -4.70 -0.90 -3.67
N PRO A 160 -4.31 -1.08 -2.40
CA PRO A 160 -2.90 -1.18 -2.04
C PRO A 160 -2.17 -2.33 -2.75
N TRP A 161 -2.79 -3.50 -2.86
CA TRP A 161 -2.18 -4.66 -3.50
C TRP A 161 -1.98 -4.52 -5.01
N ILE A 162 -2.99 -3.99 -5.72
CA ILE A 162 -2.86 -3.78 -7.17
C ILE A 162 -1.93 -2.64 -7.52
N ASN A 163 -1.65 -1.73 -6.59
CA ASN A 163 -0.73 -0.62 -6.76
C ASN A 163 0.66 -0.87 -6.17
N ASP A 164 0.87 -1.93 -5.38
CA ASP A 164 2.18 -2.31 -4.84
C ASP A 164 3.10 -2.85 -5.95
N ASP A 165 3.57 -1.95 -6.81
CA ASP A 165 4.41 -2.27 -7.98
C ASP A 165 5.60 -1.32 -8.08
N ILE A 166 6.76 -1.90 -8.44
CA ILE A 166 7.97 -1.16 -8.76
C ILE A 166 8.13 -1.14 -10.29
N GLY A 167 7.63 -0.08 -10.90
CA GLY A 167 7.81 0.15 -12.33
C GLY A 167 9.22 0.62 -12.67
N LYS A 168 9.49 0.80 -13.98
CA LYS A 168 10.78 1.32 -14.47
C LYS A 168 11.20 2.68 -13.88
N ASN A 169 10.22 3.48 -13.46
CA ASN A 169 10.43 4.85 -12.98
C ASN A 169 10.35 4.96 -11.44
N GLY A 170 10.15 3.85 -10.73
CA GLY A 170 10.03 3.81 -9.27
C GLY A 170 8.72 3.18 -8.77
N TYR A 171 8.49 3.30 -7.48
CA TYR A 171 7.31 2.78 -6.80
C TYR A 171 6.05 3.54 -7.19
N VAL A 172 5.02 2.84 -7.66
CA VAL A 172 3.81 3.42 -8.27
C VAL A 172 3.06 4.39 -7.36
N PRO A 173 2.75 4.09 -6.09
CA PRO A 173 2.11 5.05 -5.20
C PRO A 173 2.94 6.31 -5.01
N LYS A 174 4.25 6.19 -4.82
CA LYS A 174 5.14 7.33 -4.70
C LYS A 174 5.11 8.23 -5.93
N LEU A 175 5.07 7.66 -7.14
CA LEU A 175 4.98 8.45 -8.38
C LEU A 175 3.68 9.25 -8.47
N LEU A 176 2.55 8.72 -7.99
CA LEU A 176 1.30 9.47 -7.90
C LEU A 176 1.43 10.66 -6.94
N ILE A 177 1.96 10.41 -5.75
CA ILE A 177 2.17 11.44 -4.74
C ILE A 177 3.15 12.52 -5.24
N ASP A 178 4.24 12.14 -5.90
CA ASP A 178 5.21 13.09 -6.48
C ASP A 178 4.52 14.00 -7.52
N CYS A 179 3.68 13.45 -8.42
CA CYS A 179 2.89 14.24 -9.36
C CYS A 179 1.94 15.24 -8.67
N LEU A 180 1.32 14.82 -7.56
CA LEU A 180 0.43 15.69 -6.78
C LEU A 180 1.22 16.78 -6.03
N LYS A 181 2.39 16.46 -5.49
CA LYS A 181 3.27 17.41 -4.80
C LYS A 181 3.78 18.50 -5.75
N GLU A 182 4.17 18.14 -6.96
CA GLU A 182 4.58 19.13 -7.97
C GLU A 182 3.51 20.18 -8.22
N ARG A 183 2.21 19.81 -8.14
CA ARG A 183 1.10 20.72 -8.42
C ARG A 183 0.57 21.42 -7.18
N TYR A 184 0.45 20.72 -6.06
CA TYR A 184 -0.28 21.18 -4.88
C TYR A 184 0.62 21.55 -3.70
N GLY A 185 1.92 21.26 -3.77
CA GLY A 185 2.89 21.50 -2.71
C GLY A 185 3.18 20.24 -1.88
N GLU A 186 4.05 20.36 -0.89
CA GLU A 186 4.58 19.22 -0.14
C GLU A 186 3.62 18.62 0.88
N ASP A 187 2.74 19.42 1.48
CA ASP A 187 1.82 18.99 2.54
C ASP A 187 0.49 18.48 1.97
N ILE A 188 0.55 17.34 1.30
CA ILE A 188 -0.63 16.76 0.63
C ILE A 188 -1.15 15.49 1.27
N GLN A 189 -0.42 14.88 2.20
CA GLN A 189 -0.81 13.63 2.85
C GLN A 189 -1.01 13.83 4.34
N SER A 190 -1.97 13.08 4.90
CA SER A 190 -2.21 13.01 6.33
C SER A 190 -2.93 11.74 6.70
N CYS A 191 -2.47 11.09 7.76
CA CYS A 191 -3.20 10.01 8.42
C CYS A 191 -3.09 10.11 9.93
N ARG A 192 -4.00 9.44 10.65
CA ARG A 192 -3.75 9.10 12.04
C ARG A 192 -2.78 7.92 12.08
N ALA A 193 -1.74 8.03 12.90
CA ALA A 193 -0.72 7.02 12.99
C ALA A 193 -0.40 6.67 14.45
N LEU A 194 0.13 5.48 14.64
CA LEU A 194 0.57 4.96 15.92
C LEU A 194 2.08 4.90 15.96
N GLU A 195 2.69 5.51 16.96
CA GLU A 195 4.08 5.25 17.28
C GLU A 195 4.16 4.06 18.23
N LEU A 196 4.71 2.96 17.74
CA LEU A 196 4.84 1.70 18.46
C LEU A 196 6.30 1.43 18.80
N GLU A 197 6.54 0.98 20.03
CA GLU A 197 7.81 0.40 20.46
C GLU A 197 7.66 -1.12 20.48
N VAL A 198 8.44 -1.79 19.67
CA VAL A 198 8.50 -3.25 19.55
C VAL A 198 9.79 -3.73 20.22
N GLU A 199 9.67 -4.55 21.24
CA GLU A 199 10.78 -5.13 21.98
C GLU A 199 10.78 -6.64 21.85
N LEU A 200 11.81 -7.19 21.20
CA LEU A 200 12.04 -8.62 21.17
C LEU A 200 12.65 -9.07 22.50
N LYS A 201 12.08 -10.10 23.12
CA LYS A 201 12.52 -10.64 24.40
C LYS A 201 13.81 -11.41 24.27
N LEU A 202 14.93 -10.70 24.39
CA LEU A 202 16.28 -11.26 24.39
C LEU A 202 17.03 -10.86 25.66
N ARG A 203 18.15 -11.54 25.94
CA ARG A 203 19.08 -11.17 27.02
C ARG A 203 19.74 -9.81 26.78
N THR A 204 19.90 -9.43 25.51
CA THR A 204 20.43 -8.12 25.10
C THR A 204 19.30 -7.30 24.49
N PRO A 205 19.29 -5.97 24.67
CA PRO A 205 18.23 -5.14 24.10
C PRO A 205 18.13 -5.28 22.58
N CYS A 206 16.95 -5.60 22.10
CA CYS A 206 16.62 -5.59 20.68
C CYS A 206 15.25 -4.92 20.52
N LYS A 207 15.24 -3.69 20.01
CA LYS A 207 14.04 -2.85 19.93
C LYS A 207 13.95 -2.14 18.59
N ARG A 208 12.70 -1.93 18.17
CA ARG A 208 12.35 -1.08 17.03
C ARG A 208 11.28 -0.08 17.46
N ARG A 209 11.44 1.18 17.09
CA ARG A 209 10.38 2.18 17.16
C ARG A 209 9.90 2.43 15.75
N ILE A 210 8.63 2.17 15.53
CA ILE A 210 8.01 2.27 14.22
C ILE A 210 6.83 3.24 14.29
N ILE A 211 6.58 3.94 13.19
CA ILE A 211 5.35 4.69 12.97
C ILE A 211 4.57 3.94 11.90
N VAL A 212 3.29 3.70 12.17
CA VAL A 212 2.38 2.97 11.28
C VAL A 212 1.02 3.67 11.25
N PRO A 213 0.33 3.78 10.10
CA PRO A 213 -1.07 4.20 10.04
C PRO A 213 -1.94 3.35 10.97
N GLU A 214 -2.92 3.97 11.64
CA GLU A 214 -3.78 3.24 12.58
C GLU A 214 -4.82 2.34 11.91
N ASP A 215 -5.12 2.58 10.65
CA ASP A 215 -6.04 1.80 9.83
C ASP A 215 -5.43 0.55 9.20
N LEU A 216 -4.11 0.34 9.37
CA LEU A 216 -3.51 -0.94 9.03
C LEU A 216 -4.12 -2.07 9.88
N ASN A 217 -4.29 -3.23 9.28
CA ASN A 217 -4.70 -4.43 10.01
C ASN A 217 -3.48 -5.17 10.60
N PHE A 218 -3.73 -6.17 11.44
CA PHE A 218 -2.67 -6.92 12.13
C PHE A 218 -1.83 -7.77 11.18
N TYR A 219 -2.36 -8.24 10.06
CA TYR A 219 -1.56 -8.91 9.04
C TYR A 219 -0.56 -7.95 8.38
N GLN A 220 -0.98 -6.72 8.11
CA GLN A 220 -0.07 -5.69 7.61
C GLN A 220 0.99 -5.32 8.65
N LEU A 221 0.64 -5.23 9.95
CA LEU A 221 1.61 -5.03 11.02
C LEU A 221 2.63 -6.17 11.06
N HIS A 222 2.19 -7.44 10.93
CA HIS A 222 3.10 -8.58 10.85
C HIS A 222 4.15 -8.37 9.74
N ARG A 223 3.72 -7.99 8.53
CA ARG A 223 4.65 -7.72 7.42
C ARG A 223 5.62 -6.56 7.70
N VAL A 224 5.16 -5.53 8.43
CA VAL A 224 6.03 -4.43 8.89
C VAL A 224 7.08 -4.96 9.87
N LEU A 225 6.69 -5.82 10.81
CA LEU A 225 7.60 -6.43 11.78
C LEU A 225 8.62 -7.34 11.09
N GLN A 226 8.20 -8.16 10.13
CA GLN A 226 9.11 -8.99 9.34
C GLN A 226 10.23 -8.16 8.71
N LYS A 227 9.90 -7.03 8.12
CA LYS A 227 10.90 -6.12 7.55
C LYS A 227 11.73 -5.40 8.61
N ALA A 228 11.13 -4.98 9.73
CA ALA A 228 11.84 -4.29 10.81
C ALA A 228 12.87 -5.17 11.50
N PHE A 229 12.66 -6.49 11.51
CA PHE A 229 13.59 -7.48 12.04
C PHE A 229 14.36 -8.24 10.95
N GLU A 230 14.22 -7.87 9.66
CA GLU A 230 14.90 -8.46 8.51
C GLU A 230 14.60 -9.96 8.32
N TRP A 231 13.36 -10.36 8.65
CA TRP A 231 12.86 -11.72 8.48
C TRP A 231 12.09 -11.90 7.16
N HIS A 232 11.88 -13.17 6.76
CA HIS A 232 11.39 -13.54 5.42
C HIS A 232 9.98 -14.10 5.39
N ASP A 233 9.24 -14.04 6.53
CA ASP A 233 7.86 -14.54 6.64
C ASP A 233 7.73 -16.04 6.28
N CYS A 234 8.64 -16.87 6.81
CA CYS A 234 8.70 -18.31 6.52
C CYS A 234 7.97 -19.16 7.57
N HIS A 235 7.57 -18.57 8.69
CA HIS A 235 6.97 -19.27 9.84
C HIS A 235 5.63 -18.69 10.25
N LEU A 236 4.90 -19.46 11.08
CA LEU A 236 3.63 -19.01 11.64
C LEU A 236 3.83 -17.93 12.70
N HIS A 237 2.81 -17.12 12.89
CA HIS A 237 2.80 -16.04 13.86
C HIS A 237 1.44 -15.87 14.52
N GLN A 238 1.43 -15.18 15.67
CA GLN A 238 0.20 -14.78 16.34
C GLN A 238 0.39 -13.45 17.08
N PHE A 239 -0.74 -12.74 17.27
CA PHE A 239 -0.81 -11.64 18.22
C PHE A 239 -1.66 -12.05 19.42
N VAL A 240 -1.26 -11.61 20.61
CA VAL A 240 -1.89 -11.95 21.88
C VAL A 240 -2.27 -10.67 22.62
N LEU A 241 -3.53 -10.55 23.01
CA LEU A 241 -4.02 -9.43 23.81
C LEU A 241 -3.92 -9.77 25.30
N PRO A 242 -3.21 -8.98 26.13
CA PRO A 242 -3.07 -9.27 27.55
C PRO A 242 -4.42 -9.37 28.26
N GLY A 243 -4.60 -10.46 29.00
CA GLY A 243 -5.82 -10.71 29.77
C GLY A 243 -7.06 -11.12 28.97
N LYS A 244 -6.90 -11.32 27.65
CA LYS A 244 -7.94 -11.86 26.79
C LYS A 244 -7.53 -13.26 26.30
N PRO A 245 -8.45 -14.24 26.27
CA PRO A 245 -8.15 -15.57 25.72
C PRO A 245 -8.10 -15.58 24.18
N VAL A 246 -8.42 -14.44 23.54
CA VAL A 246 -8.53 -14.32 22.09
C VAL A 246 -7.17 -14.00 21.49
N ARG A 247 -6.80 -14.75 20.47
CA ARG A 247 -5.62 -14.53 19.63
C ARG A 247 -6.04 -13.87 18.32
N ILE A 248 -5.14 -13.11 17.74
CA ILE A 248 -5.32 -12.55 16.40
C ILE A 248 -4.41 -13.34 15.46
N LEU A 249 -4.99 -14.08 14.53
CA LEU A 249 -4.32 -15.02 13.62
C LEU A 249 -4.63 -14.67 12.16
N HIS A 250 -3.75 -15.09 11.26
CA HIS A 250 -4.08 -15.08 9.84
C HIS A 250 -5.01 -16.25 9.50
N PRO A 251 -6.09 -16.05 8.71
CA PRO A 251 -6.97 -17.13 8.29
C PRO A 251 -6.21 -18.25 7.58
N GLY A 252 -6.52 -19.50 7.94
CA GLY A 252 -5.86 -20.70 7.40
C GLY A 252 -4.55 -21.09 8.09
N SER A 253 -4.05 -20.29 9.06
CA SER A 253 -2.87 -20.66 9.84
C SER A 253 -3.14 -21.82 10.82
N TRP A 254 -4.40 -21.98 11.27
CA TRP A 254 -4.83 -23.00 12.22
C TRP A 254 -6.24 -23.50 11.86
N GLU A 255 -6.36 -24.79 11.56
CA GLU A 255 -7.65 -25.40 11.21
C GLU A 255 -8.54 -25.72 12.44
N ASP A 256 -7.95 -25.79 13.65
CA ASP A 256 -8.62 -26.32 14.86
C ASP A 256 -8.88 -25.28 15.97
N GLU A 257 -8.63 -24.00 15.79
CA GLU A 257 -8.92 -22.99 16.84
C GLU A 257 -10.33 -22.42 16.71
N GLU A 258 -11.18 -22.75 17.71
CA GLU A 258 -12.59 -22.32 17.74
C GLU A 258 -12.80 -20.82 18.00
N ALA A 259 -11.79 -20.05 18.43
CA ALA A 259 -11.93 -18.65 18.79
C ALA A 259 -10.67 -17.83 18.49
N PHE A 260 -10.58 -17.29 17.31
CA PHE A 260 -9.59 -16.28 16.97
C PHE A 260 -10.23 -15.10 16.23
N GLU A 261 -9.55 -13.97 16.25
CA GLU A 261 -9.89 -12.81 15.44
C GLU A 261 -9.03 -12.81 14.18
N ASP A 262 -9.67 -12.56 13.04
CA ASP A 262 -8.98 -12.52 11.75
C ASP A 262 -8.06 -11.29 11.66
N SER A 263 -6.75 -11.52 11.55
CA SER A 263 -5.74 -10.48 11.47
C SER A 263 -5.91 -9.54 10.26
N THR A 264 -6.63 -9.97 9.23
CA THR A 264 -6.88 -9.18 8.02
C THR A 264 -8.07 -8.23 8.18
N GLN A 265 -8.91 -8.43 9.22
CA GLN A 265 -10.14 -7.67 9.44
C GLN A 265 -10.03 -6.65 10.58
N ILE A 266 -9.15 -6.88 11.55
CA ILE A 266 -9.00 -6.02 12.73
C ILE A 266 -7.91 -4.98 12.47
N THR A 267 -8.25 -3.70 12.65
CA THR A 267 -7.30 -2.61 12.52
C THR A 267 -6.49 -2.37 13.81
N LEU A 268 -5.32 -1.76 13.66
CA LEU A 268 -4.47 -1.39 14.79
C LEU A 268 -5.16 -0.37 15.69
N GLY A 269 -5.89 0.59 15.11
CA GLY A 269 -6.64 1.60 15.85
C GLY A 269 -7.67 0.97 16.78
N GLU A 270 -8.47 0.00 16.31
CA GLU A 270 -9.48 -0.70 17.12
C GLU A 270 -8.88 -1.33 18.38
N VAL A 271 -7.70 -1.90 18.28
CA VAL A 271 -7.04 -2.57 19.41
C VAL A 271 -6.26 -1.58 20.27
N PHE A 272 -5.41 -0.73 19.69
CA PHE A 272 -4.52 0.14 20.47
C PHE A 272 -5.22 1.30 21.16
N HIS A 273 -6.42 1.68 20.75
CA HIS A 273 -7.26 2.61 21.52
C HIS A 273 -7.79 1.99 22.82
N ALA A 274 -8.03 0.67 22.82
CA ALA A 274 -8.52 -0.06 23.99
C ALA A 274 -7.38 -0.66 24.83
N CYS A 275 -6.27 -1.06 24.23
CA CYS A 275 -5.17 -1.76 24.88
C CYS A 275 -3.82 -1.21 24.40
N LYS A 276 -2.99 -0.72 25.32
CA LYS A 276 -1.69 -0.12 24.97
C LYS A 276 -0.54 -1.12 24.82
N LEU A 277 -0.83 -2.40 24.95
CA LEU A 277 0.17 -3.46 24.92
C LEU A 277 -0.38 -4.68 24.19
N VAL A 278 0.40 -5.19 23.22
CA VAL A 278 0.08 -6.40 22.44
C VAL A 278 1.33 -7.28 22.43
N GLY A 279 1.16 -8.59 22.65
CA GLY A 279 2.19 -9.60 22.40
C GLY A 279 2.20 -9.97 20.93
N TYR A 280 3.38 -10.27 20.40
CA TYR A 280 3.55 -10.84 19.08
C TYR A 280 4.56 -11.98 19.17
N GLU A 281 4.21 -13.14 18.66
CA GLU A 281 5.06 -14.32 18.60
C GLU A 281 5.20 -14.73 17.14
N TYR A 282 6.43 -14.94 16.73
CA TYR A 282 6.81 -15.40 15.40
C TYR A 282 7.68 -16.64 15.53
N ASP A 283 7.47 -17.62 14.67
CA ASP A 283 8.13 -18.93 14.68
C ASP A 283 7.96 -19.66 16.03
N PHE A 284 6.90 -20.47 16.13
CA PHE A 284 6.60 -21.20 17.37
C PHE A 284 7.67 -22.26 17.75
N GLY A 285 8.53 -22.62 16.80
CA GLY A 285 9.68 -23.51 17.05
C GLY A 285 10.80 -22.77 17.79
N ASP A 286 11.19 -21.60 17.30
CA ASP A 286 12.22 -20.74 17.88
C ASP A 286 11.67 -19.83 19.00
N GLY A 287 10.37 -19.52 19.00
CA GLY A 287 9.69 -18.77 20.04
C GLY A 287 10.12 -17.30 20.12
N TRP A 288 10.13 -16.59 18.99
CA TRP A 288 10.47 -15.17 18.97
C TRP A 288 9.34 -14.31 19.53
N GLU A 289 9.36 -14.08 20.84
CA GLU A 289 8.36 -13.31 21.55
C GLU A 289 8.70 -11.82 21.58
N HIS A 290 7.71 -10.99 21.17
CA HIS A 290 7.81 -9.54 21.19
C HIS A 290 6.74 -8.92 22.08
N ILE A 291 7.04 -7.73 22.60
CA ILE A 291 6.08 -6.88 23.26
C ILE A 291 5.97 -5.59 22.45
N ILE A 292 4.78 -5.30 21.96
CA ILE A 292 4.45 -4.10 21.21
C ILE A 292 3.73 -3.13 22.15
N ARG A 293 4.28 -1.92 22.33
CA ARG A 293 3.73 -0.89 23.20
C ARG A 293 3.36 0.34 22.39
N LEU A 294 2.13 0.81 22.54
CA LEU A 294 1.73 2.12 22.03
C LEU A 294 2.44 3.22 22.86
N LYS A 295 3.22 4.05 22.21
CA LYS A 295 3.90 5.20 22.80
C LYS A 295 3.05 6.46 22.72
N ARG A 296 2.51 6.76 21.54
CA ARG A 296 1.62 7.89 21.29
C ARG A 296 0.80 7.68 20.00
N VAL A 297 -0.29 8.42 19.90
CA VAL A 297 -1.08 8.58 18.68
C VAL A 297 -0.65 9.89 18.02
N LEU A 298 -0.43 9.87 16.74
CA LEU A 298 -0.16 11.02 15.88
C LEU A 298 -1.42 11.35 15.11
N GLU A 299 -2.05 12.48 15.41
CA GLU A 299 -3.34 12.86 14.82
C GLU A 299 -3.21 13.33 13.35
N ASP A 300 -2.04 13.86 12.99
CA ASP A 300 -1.72 14.36 11.64
C ASP A 300 -0.28 13.95 11.30
N CYS A 301 -0.14 12.78 10.68
CA CYS A 301 1.14 12.24 10.23
C CYS A 301 1.26 12.47 8.71
N ALA A 302 2.21 13.29 8.30
CA ALA A 302 2.46 13.59 6.89
C ALA A 302 3.22 12.47 6.15
N GLU A 303 3.75 11.51 6.88
CA GLU A 303 4.42 10.32 6.34
C GLU A 303 3.58 9.08 6.61
N PRO A 304 2.54 8.80 5.79
CA PRO A 304 1.53 7.79 6.08
C PRO A 304 1.97 6.35 5.81
N TYR A 305 3.24 6.14 5.54
CA TYR A 305 3.78 4.80 5.27
C TYR A 305 4.54 4.27 6.49
N PRO A 306 4.46 2.96 6.77
CA PRO A 306 5.21 2.36 7.85
C PRO A 306 6.70 2.62 7.74
N HIS A 307 7.31 3.15 8.81
CA HIS A 307 8.76 3.39 8.84
C HIS A 307 9.33 3.22 10.24
N CYS A 308 10.60 2.84 10.29
CA CYS A 308 11.33 2.65 11.55
C CYS A 308 12.10 3.93 11.88
N ILE A 309 11.75 4.57 13.00
CA ILE A 309 12.41 5.81 13.47
C ILE A 309 13.59 5.56 14.41
N GLN A 310 13.68 4.35 14.98
CA GLN A 310 14.79 3.96 15.84
C GLN A 310 14.95 2.45 15.89
N ALA A 311 16.17 1.97 15.76
CA ALA A 311 16.56 0.58 15.98
C ALA A 311 17.64 0.51 17.07
N VAL A 312 17.50 -0.46 17.98
CA VAL A 312 18.47 -0.74 19.05
C VAL A 312 18.75 -2.24 19.05
N GLY A 313 20.00 -2.61 18.93
CA GLY A 313 20.45 -4.00 18.88
C GLY A 313 20.17 -4.68 17.56
N ASP A 314 20.89 -5.80 17.33
CA ASP A 314 20.79 -6.59 16.13
C ASP A 314 19.58 -7.53 16.23
N ALA A 315 18.89 -7.70 15.11
CA ALA A 315 17.85 -8.71 14.99
C ALA A 315 18.48 -10.11 14.84
N PRO A 316 17.86 -11.16 15.42
CA PRO A 316 18.29 -12.55 15.17
C PRO A 316 18.10 -12.91 13.70
N MET A 317 18.96 -13.80 13.20
CA MET A 317 18.69 -14.48 11.94
C MET A 317 17.56 -15.50 12.14
N GLU A 318 16.73 -15.71 11.14
CA GLU A 318 15.76 -16.80 11.14
C GLU A 318 16.48 -18.15 11.33
N ASP A 319 15.78 -19.12 11.92
CA ASP A 319 16.29 -20.48 12.16
C ASP A 319 17.57 -20.53 12.99
N SER A 320 17.80 -19.53 13.86
CA SER A 320 18.99 -19.48 14.71
C SER A 320 18.84 -20.24 16.04
N GLY A 321 17.75 -20.97 16.24
CA GLY A 321 17.48 -21.80 17.44
C GLY A 321 16.95 -20.99 18.62
N GLY A 322 16.18 -19.96 18.33
CA GLY A 322 15.52 -19.11 19.32
C GLY A 322 16.49 -18.20 20.10
N PRO A 323 16.01 -17.59 21.20
CA PRO A 323 16.80 -16.66 22.01
C PRO A 323 18.13 -17.26 22.53
N GLU A 324 18.15 -18.55 22.85
CA GLU A 324 19.34 -19.23 23.35
C GLU A 324 20.34 -19.49 22.22
N GLY A 325 19.89 -20.02 21.06
CA GLY A 325 20.77 -20.26 19.90
C GLY A 325 21.35 -18.94 19.39
N PHE A 326 20.55 -17.86 19.33
CA PHE A 326 21.06 -16.54 18.97
C PHE A 326 22.12 -16.03 19.98
N ALA A 327 21.91 -16.25 21.27
CA ALA A 327 22.90 -15.87 22.29
C ALA A 327 24.22 -16.64 22.11
N GLU A 328 24.17 -17.93 21.76
CA GLU A 328 25.34 -18.73 21.46
C GLU A 328 26.09 -18.24 20.20
N ILE A 329 25.36 -17.98 19.11
CA ILE A 329 25.92 -17.40 17.88
C ILE A 329 26.64 -16.08 18.18
N ARG A 330 26.04 -15.20 18.96
CA ARG A 330 26.68 -13.92 19.36
C ARG A 330 27.96 -14.12 20.15
N MET A 331 27.99 -15.09 21.07
CA MET A 331 29.22 -15.43 21.81
C MET A 331 30.34 -15.94 20.88
N ILE A 332 29.97 -16.81 19.92
CA ILE A 332 30.90 -17.30 18.91
C ILE A 332 31.47 -16.15 18.08
N LEU A 333 30.62 -15.24 17.60
CA LEU A 333 31.03 -14.10 16.76
C LEU A 333 31.91 -13.08 17.52
N GLN A 334 31.82 -13.01 18.85
CA GLN A 334 32.65 -12.13 19.68
C GLN A 334 34.07 -12.68 19.92
N ASP A 335 34.30 -13.98 19.70
CA ASP A 335 35.61 -14.62 19.80
C ASP A 335 36.18 -15.00 18.41
N PRO A 336 37.02 -14.13 17.79
CA PRO A 336 37.61 -14.42 16.47
C PRO A 336 38.45 -15.70 16.44
N ALA A 337 38.86 -16.23 17.62
CA ALA A 337 39.65 -17.47 17.73
C ALA A 337 38.75 -18.70 17.88
N HIS A 338 37.43 -18.54 17.99
CA HIS A 338 36.51 -19.65 18.19
C HIS A 338 36.62 -20.68 17.06
N PRO A 339 36.67 -22.00 17.37
CA PRO A 339 36.85 -23.06 16.37
C PRO A 339 35.79 -23.01 15.24
N ALA A 340 34.56 -22.71 15.56
CA ALA A 340 33.46 -22.60 14.57
C ALA A 340 33.72 -21.54 13.52
N ILE A 341 34.28 -20.37 13.88
CA ILE A 341 34.66 -19.32 12.93
C ILE A 341 35.78 -19.78 12.02
N ARG A 342 36.78 -20.45 12.59
CA ARG A 342 37.90 -21.00 11.81
C ARG A 342 37.43 -22.05 10.80
N SER A 343 36.46 -22.89 11.17
CA SER A 343 35.87 -23.90 10.26
C SER A 343 35.08 -23.25 9.14
N ALA A 344 34.29 -22.21 9.44
CA ALA A 344 33.49 -21.49 8.44
C ALA A 344 34.32 -20.69 7.42
N LEU A 345 35.54 -20.31 7.78
CA LEU A 345 36.47 -19.58 6.90
C LEU A 345 37.39 -20.54 6.06
N GLN A 346 37.25 -21.86 6.18
CA GLN A 346 37.97 -22.80 5.32
C GLN A 346 37.32 -22.88 3.94
N PRO A 347 38.09 -22.95 2.83
CA PRO A 347 37.59 -22.85 1.46
C PRO A 347 36.59 -23.92 1.01
N ASP A 348 36.49 -25.05 1.72
CA ASP A 348 35.70 -26.22 1.32
C ASP A 348 34.20 -26.09 1.65
N HIS A 349 33.76 -25.01 2.32
CA HIS A 349 32.35 -24.73 2.63
C HIS A 349 31.82 -23.42 1.99
N ALA A 350 32.45 -22.97 0.91
CA ALA A 350 32.08 -21.70 0.22
C ALA A 350 30.88 -21.84 -0.72
N ASP A 351 29.99 -22.79 -0.47
CA ASP A 351 28.73 -22.89 -1.22
C ASP A 351 27.57 -22.19 -0.49
N GLY A 352 27.37 -20.95 -0.85
CA GLY A 352 26.03 -20.41 -1.05
C GLY A 352 25.51 -19.31 -0.12
N CYS A 353 26.05 -19.00 1.05
CA CYS A 353 25.40 -18.01 1.95
C CYS A 353 26.14 -16.66 2.14
N ALA A 354 27.44 -16.58 1.92
CA ALA A 354 28.22 -15.39 2.30
C ALA A 354 28.08 -14.17 1.36
N ASN A 355 27.47 -14.29 0.18
CA ASN A 355 27.42 -13.22 -0.83
C ASN A 355 26.07 -12.48 -0.95
N ARG A 356 25.12 -12.71 -0.06
CA ARG A 356 23.78 -12.12 -0.16
C ARG A 356 23.53 -10.89 0.72
N TRP A 357 24.51 -10.48 1.54
CA TRP A 357 24.32 -9.47 2.61
C TRP A 357 25.07 -8.14 2.41
N ARG A 358 25.49 -7.81 1.19
CA ARG A 358 26.02 -6.47 0.90
C ARG A 358 25.05 -5.70 0.02
N GLY A 359 24.30 -4.82 0.64
CA GLY A 359 23.73 -3.65 -0.01
C GLY A 359 22.32 -3.77 -0.54
N THR A 360 21.35 -3.87 0.34
CA THR A 360 20.02 -3.33 0.05
C THR A 360 19.73 -2.21 1.05
N PRO A 361 19.51 -0.98 0.60
CA PRO A 361 19.10 0.08 1.51
C PRO A 361 17.73 -0.25 2.09
N LEU A 362 17.60 -0.12 3.42
CA LEU A 362 16.32 0.03 4.10
C LEU A 362 15.63 1.27 3.53
N LEU A 363 14.86 1.14 2.48
CA LEU A 363 14.00 2.23 2.02
C LEU A 363 12.85 1.72 1.20
N SER A 364 11.72 2.23 1.57
CA SER A 364 10.43 2.29 0.87
C SER A 364 9.66 0.97 0.77
N PHE A 365 8.65 0.96 1.58
CA PHE A 365 7.41 0.27 1.31
C PHE A 365 6.73 0.90 0.11
#